data_984be8e7e9ad7d8517ae84c7d559e164
#
_entry.id   984be8e7e9ad7d8517ae84c7d559e164
#
_cell.length_a   1.000
_cell.length_b   1.000
_cell.length_c   1.000
_cell.angle_alpha   90.00
_cell.angle_beta   90.00
_cell.angle_gamma   90.00
#
_symmetry.space_group_name_H-M   'P 1'
#
loop_
_entity.id
_entity.type
_entity.pdbx_description
1 polymer ?
#
loop_
_entity_poly.entity_id
_entity_poly.type
_entity_poly.pdbx_seq_one_letter_code
_entity_poly.pdbx_strand_id
1 'polypeptide(L)'
;MSIKVRESGPLETDYLNNEWRKVASAIYRKPVDSKIFGSVEIDVTELEEFVSRKRREGLKITLTHIFVLIVARALRYEVPELNSYIQRGNVIGRDYVDAMVSILNEEKQMSSVKVASAETLTLSELASVLNEEIKNSRSGNESKTMRLKGFLASIPWPFRNWIFSLIRRFTISWGLSIPALGLSGESFGSVVITNIGSIGLDMGYPALFPTSNVALVFVMGGVAKKPVVVNDQIVIRRMMSLGAALDHRLVDAVHGGRLFKYIKQVVRNPEILEEKPIS
;
A
#
# COMPACT_ATOMS: atom_id res chain seq x y z
N MET A 1 -29.41 -32.29 17.45
CA MET A 1 -30.05 -31.47 16.39
C MET A 1 -29.37 -31.84 15.07
N SER A 2 -30.03 -32.72 14.29
CA SER A 2 -29.40 -33.32 13.09
C SER A 2 -29.51 -32.35 11.93
N ILE A 3 -28.35 -31.93 11.38
CA ILE A 3 -28.27 -31.09 10.17
C ILE A 3 -28.71 -31.98 9.00
N LYS A 4 -29.94 -31.77 8.49
CA LYS A 4 -30.35 -32.36 7.23
C LYS A 4 -29.50 -31.79 6.11
N VAL A 5 -28.56 -32.57 5.59
CA VAL A 5 -27.90 -32.30 4.30
C VAL A 5 -29.00 -32.34 3.25
N ARG A 6 -29.28 -31.22 2.61
CA ARG A 6 -30.15 -31.13 1.44
C ARG A 6 -29.47 -31.92 0.33
N GLU A 7 -30.09 -32.98 -0.11
CA GLU A 7 -29.72 -33.66 -1.37
C GLU A 7 -29.84 -32.65 -2.49
N SER A 8 -28.70 -32.38 -3.16
CA SER A 8 -28.60 -31.48 -4.30
C SER A 8 -29.21 -32.18 -5.52
N GLY A 9 -30.50 -32.03 -5.71
CA GLY A 9 -31.07 -32.09 -7.06
C GLY A 9 -30.51 -30.96 -7.95
N PRO A 10 -30.59 -31.05 -9.28
CA PRO A 10 -30.15 -29.96 -10.16
C PRO A 10 -30.86 -28.68 -9.70
N LEU A 11 -30.08 -27.69 -9.28
CA LEU A 11 -30.59 -26.38 -8.88
C LEU A 11 -31.39 -25.81 -10.07
N GLU A 12 -32.69 -25.59 -9.88
CA GLU A 12 -33.45 -24.74 -10.79
C GLU A 12 -32.79 -23.39 -10.87
N THR A 13 -31.98 -23.18 -11.90
CA THR A 13 -31.16 -21.95 -12.08
C THR A 13 -31.87 -20.86 -12.86
N ASP A 14 -33.10 -21.12 -13.30
CA ASP A 14 -33.87 -20.18 -14.14
C ASP A 14 -34.08 -18.82 -13.45
N TYR A 15 -34.29 -18.79 -12.14
CA TYR A 15 -34.41 -17.54 -11.40
C TYR A 15 -33.10 -16.72 -11.34
N LEU A 16 -31.92 -17.38 -11.49
CA LEU A 16 -30.61 -16.73 -11.55
C LEU A 16 -30.38 -16.08 -12.92
N ASN A 17 -31.05 -16.55 -13.97
CA ASN A 17 -30.93 -16.10 -15.34
C ASN A 17 -32.00 -15.09 -15.75
N ASN A 18 -32.43 -14.21 -14.84
CA ASN A 18 -33.38 -13.16 -15.14
C ASN A 18 -32.83 -12.16 -16.18
N GLU A 19 -33.72 -11.33 -16.75
CA GLU A 19 -33.38 -10.38 -17.83
C GLU A 19 -32.22 -9.45 -17.46
N TRP A 20 -32.23 -8.93 -16.20
CA TRP A 20 -31.14 -8.10 -15.72
C TRP A 20 -29.80 -8.85 -15.70
N ARG A 21 -29.76 -10.08 -15.23
CA ARG A 21 -28.51 -10.87 -15.21
C ARG A 21 -27.97 -11.17 -16.59
N LYS A 22 -28.84 -11.42 -17.57
CA LYS A 22 -28.46 -11.57 -18.98
C LYS A 22 -27.84 -10.29 -19.53
N VAL A 23 -28.45 -9.14 -19.27
CA VAL A 23 -27.93 -7.84 -19.66
C VAL A 23 -26.61 -7.51 -18.94
N ALA A 24 -26.57 -7.68 -17.63
CA ALA A 24 -25.37 -7.43 -16.82
C ALA A 24 -24.17 -8.26 -17.27
N SER A 25 -24.38 -9.55 -17.57
CA SER A 25 -23.28 -10.41 -18.05
C SER A 25 -22.72 -10.00 -19.43
N ALA A 26 -23.51 -9.30 -20.24
CA ALA A 26 -23.06 -8.74 -21.51
C ALA A 26 -22.37 -7.38 -21.35
N ILE A 27 -22.84 -6.53 -20.43
CA ILE A 27 -22.28 -5.19 -20.18
C ILE A 27 -20.95 -5.28 -19.41
N TYR A 28 -20.92 -6.06 -18.34
CA TYR A 28 -19.74 -6.17 -17.47
C TYR A 28 -18.80 -7.25 -17.98
N ARG A 29 -17.55 -6.86 -18.23
CA ARG A 29 -16.48 -7.81 -18.56
C ARG A 29 -16.09 -8.61 -17.31
N LYS A 30 -15.69 -9.89 -17.51
CA LYS A 30 -15.10 -10.70 -16.44
C LYS A 30 -13.92 -9.93 -15.83
N PRO A 31 -13.87 -9.75 -14.48
CA PRO A 31 -12.74 -9.11 -13.81
C PRO A 31 -11.46 -9.90 -14.10
N VAL A 32 -10.42 -9.19 -14.56
CA VAL A 32 -9.06 -9.72 -14.70
C VAL A 32 -8.18 -8.95 -13.74
N ASP A 33 -8.31 -9.27 -12.46
CA ASP A 33 -7.62 -8.56 -11.39
C ASP A 33 -7.13 -9.56 -10.34
N SER A 34 -5.82 -9.52 -10.07
CA SER A 34 -5.18 -10.38 -9.08
C SER A 34 -5.08 -9.75 -7.69
N LYS A 35 -5.79 -8.65 -7.42
CA LYS A 35 -5.75 -8.02 -6.10
C LYS A 35 -6.59 -8.78 -5.08
N ILE A 36 -6.02 -8.95 -3.89
CA ILE A 36 -6.78 -9.26 -2.69
C ILE A 36 -6.65 -8.10 -1.71
N PHE A 37 -7.69 -7.89 -0.91
CA PHE A 37 -7.72 -6.82 0.06
C PHE A 37 -7.76 -7.39 1.48
N GLY A 38 -6.99 -6.78 2.37
CA GLY A 38 -7.04 -7.01 3.80
C GLY A 38 -7.24 -5.69 4.55
N SER A 39 -7.97 -5.72 5.65
CA SER A 39 -8.12 -4.56 6.51
C SER A 39 -8.24 -4.95 7.97
N VAL A 40 -7.77 -4.08 8.85
CA VAL A 40 -7.87 -4.22 10.30
C VAL A 40 -8.12 -2.86 10.94
N GLU A 41 -8.77 -2.86 12.09
CA GLU A 41 -8.74 -1.72 13.01
C GLU A 41 -7.71 -1.97 14.11
N ILE A 42 -6.98 -0.93 14.48
CA ILE A 42 -5.98 -0.97 15.54
C ILE A 42 -6.17 0.18 16.52
N ASP A 43 -5.87 -0.08 17.78
CA ASP A 43 -5.76 0.94 18.83
C ASP A 43 -4.40 1.65 18.66
N VAL A 44 -4.43 2.94 18.42
CA VAL A 44 -3.24 3.79 18.26
C VAL A 44 -3.08 4.79 19.40
N THR A 45 -3.81 4.62 20.52
CA THR A 45 -3.78 5.53 21.66
C THR A 45 -2.35 5.69 22.19
N GLU A 46 -1.69 4.60 22.52
CA GLU A 46 -0.32 4.62 23.05
C GLU A 46 0.69 5.06 21.97
N LEU A 47 0.43 4.74 20.71
CA LEU A 47 1.28 5.18 19.60
C LEU A 47 1.21 6.70 19.38
N GLU A 48 0.02 7.32 19.53
CA GLU A 48 -0.12 8.80 19.49
C GLU A 48 0.60 9.47 20.68
N GLU A 49 0.58 8.85 21.87
CA GLU A 49 1.33 9.31 23.03
C GLU A 49 2.85 9.22 22.78
N PHE A 50 3.32 8.11 22.21
CA PHE A 50 4.71 7.95 21.79
C PHE A 50 5.13 9.05 20.81
N VAL A 51 4.37 9.26 19.73
CA VAL A 51 4.62 10.32 18.75
C VAL A 51 4.66 11.70 19.43
N SER A 52 3.72 11.97 20.36
CA SER A 52 3.65 13.23 21.07
C SER A 52 4.86 13.44 21.99
N ARG A 53 5.35 12.38 22.66
CA ARG A 53 6.55 12.39 23.49
C ARG A 53 7.78 12.71 22.62
N LYS A 54 7.96 12.00 21.49
CA LYS A 54 9.08 12.22 20.58
C LYS A 54 9.10 13.62 19.96
N ARG A 55 7.94 14.19 19.70
CA ARG A 55 7.83 15.58 19.23
C ARG A 55 8.28 16.59 20.29
N ARG A 56 7.97 16.36 21.58
CA ARG A 56 8.49 17.19 22.69
C ARG A 56 10.01 17.07 22.85
N GLU A 57 10.58 15.91 22.51
CA GLU A 57 12.03 15.68 22.43
C GLU A 57 12.69 16.33 21.20
N GLY A 58 11.91 16.98 20.32
CA GLY A 58 12.41 17.69 19.14
C GLY A 58 12.36 16.88 17.84
N LEU A 59 11.94 15.61 17.87
CA LEU A 59 11.86 14.76 16.67
C LEU A 59 10.56 15.01 15.91
N LYS A 60 10.64 15.55 14.69
CA LYS A 60 9.47 15.88 13.86
C LYS A 60 8.93 14.65 13.14
N ILE A 61 8.13 13.84 13.82
CA ILE A 61 7.51 12.63 13.30
C ILE A 61 5.98 12.70 13.30
N THR A 62 5.37 11.82 12.52
CA THR A 62 3.92 11.58 12.45
C THR A 62 3.65 10.07 12.43
N LEU A 63 2.39 9.66 12.56
CA LEU A 63 2.01 8.26 12.37
C LEU A 63 2.49 7.72 11.02
N THR A 64 2.52 8.55 9.96
CA THR A 64 3.03 8.14 8.65
C THR A 64 4.49 7.67 8.72
N HIS A 65 5.36 8.38 9.43
CA HIS A 65 6.76 7.94 9.61
C HIS A 65 6.85 6.59 10.30
N ILE A 66 6.05 6.40 11.35
CA ILE A 66 5.98 5.14 12.09
C ILE A 66 5.58 4.00 11.15
N PHE A 67 4.46 4.14 10.42
CA PHE A 67 3.97 3.08 9.54
C PHE A 67 4.88 2.83 8.33
N VAL A 68 5.58 3.84 7.80
CA VAL A 68 6.60 3.64 6.77
C VAL A 68 7.68 2.69 7.27
N LEU A 69 8.18 2.92 8.47
CA LEU A 69 9.24 2.09 9.05
C LEU A 69 8.74 0.68 9.42
N ILE A 70 7.56 0.59 10.04
CA ILE A 70 6.94 -0.71 10.36
C ILE A 70 6.75 -1.56 9.11
N VAL A 71 6.15 -0.99 8.06
CA VAL A 71 5.87 -1.72 6.81
C VAL A 71 7.16 -2.10 6.11
N ALA A 72 8.16 -1.20 6.05
CA ALA A 72 9.45 -1.52 5.43
C ALA A 72 10.14 -2.70 6.15
N ARG A 73 10.19 -2.68 7.47
CA ARG A 73 10.76 -3.79 8.27
C ARG A 73 9.93 -5.06 8.15
N ALA A 74 8.59 -4.97 8.11
CA ALA A 74 7.74 -6.13 7.87
C ALA A 74 8.05 -6.81 6.53
N LEU A 75 8.21 -6.05 5.46
CA LEU A 75 8.52 -6.58 4.13
C LEU A 75 9.92 -7.21 4.07
N ARG A 76 10.86 -6.71 4.85
CA ARG A 76 12.22 -7.26 4.87
C ARG A 76 12.33 -8.52 5.71
N TYR A 77 11.72 -8.54 6.90
CA TYR A 77 12.01 -9.56 7.91
C TYR A 77 10.84 -10.51 8.18
N GLU A 78 9.59 -10.08 8.03
CA GLU A 78 8.43 -10.88 8.41
C GLU A 78 7.69 -11.48 7.21
N VAL A 79 7.56 -10.73 6.12
CA VAL A 79 6.81 -11.13 4.93
C VAL A 79 7.61 -10.78 3.66
N PRO A 80 8.80 -11.36 3.46
CA PRO A 80 9.65 -11.06 2.30
C PRO A 80 8.97 -11.41 0.96
N GLU A 81 7.97 -12.28 0.96
CA GLU A 81 7.15 -12.60 -0.19
C GLU A 81 6.45 -11.35 -0.76
N LEU A 82 6.07 -10.39 0.10
CA LEU A 82 5.52 -9.09 -0.31
C LEU A 82 6.58 -8.13 -0.85
N ASN A 83 7.86 -8.41 -0.65
CA ASN A 83 8.98 -7.66 -1.22
C ASN A 83 9.51 -8.33 -2.50
N SER A 84 8.62 -8.90 -3.29
CA SER A 84 8.94 -9.58 -4.54
C SER A 84 8.10 -9.05 -5.71
N TYR A 85 8.46 -9.47 -6.91
CA TYR A 85 7.72 -9.13 -8.14
C TYR A 85 7.88 -10.22 -9.21
N ILE A 86 7.06 -10.16 -10.26
CA ILE A 86 7.14 -11.11 -11.36
C ILE A 86 7.85 -10.49 -12.55
N GLN A 87 8.90 -11.15 -13.02
CA GLN A 87 9.64 -10.78 -14.22
C GLN A 87 9.97 -12.01 -15.06
N ARG A 88 9.68 -11.97 -16.35
CA ARG A 88 9.90 -13.10 -17.28
C ARG A 88 9.30 -14.42 -16.78
N GLY A 89 8.15 -14.34 -16.10
CA GLY A 89 7.46 -15.52 -15.55
C GLY A 89 8.00 -16.06 -14.24
N ASN A 90 9.08 -15.48 -13.68
CA ASN A 90 9.65 -15.88 -12.40
C ASN A 90 9.35 -14.84 -11.29
N VAL A 91 9.23 -15.31 -10.06
CA VAL A 91 9.17 -14.46 -8.88
C VAL A 91 10.59 -14.09 -8.48
N ILE A 92 10.84 -12.78 -8.32
CA ILE A 92 12.14 -12.22 -7.95
C ILE A 92 11.98 -11.44 -6.65
N GLY A 93 12.74 -11.81 -5.62
CA GLY A 93 12.81 -11.07 -4.35
C GLY A 93 13.72 -9.85 -4.44
N ARG A 94 13.48 -8.87 -3.58
CA ARG A 94 14.37 -7.71 -3.38
C ARG A 94 15.13 -7.84 -2.07
N ASP A 95 16.39 -7.41 -2.08
CA ASP A 95 17.24 -7.38 -0.88
C ASP A 95 17.10 -6.09 -0.07
N TYR A 96 16.34 -5.12 -0.58
CA TYR A 96 16.07 -3.81 0.03
C TYR A 96 14.58 -3.50 -0.04
N VAL A 97 14.13 -2.52 0.74
CA VAL A 97 12.75 -2.02 0.71
C VAL A 97 12.73 -0.52 0.46
N ASP A 98 12.44 -0.15 -0.77
CA ASP A 98 12.17 1.24 -1.13
C ASP A 98 10.70 1.56 -0.87
N ALA A 99 10.42 2.49 0.03
CA ALA A 99 9.07 2.90 0.37
C ALA A 99 8.68 4.17 -0.40
N MET A 100 7.61 4.08 -1.20
CA MET A 100 6.99 5.22 -1.85
C MET A 100 5.87 5.76 -0.97
N VAL A 101 6.00 7.00 -0.51
CA VAL A 101 5.00 7.66 0.35
C VAL A 101 4.21 8.66 -0.47
N SER A 102 2.89 8.49 -0.51
CA SER A 102 2.00 9.46 -1.15
C SER A 102 1.82 10.69 -0.26
N ILE A 103 1.97 11.85 -0.84
CA ILE A 103 1.82 13.15 -0.17
C ILE A 103 0.94 14.09 -0.98
N LEU A 104 0.43 15.14 -0.35
CA LEU A 104 -0.17 16.27 -1.05
C LEU A 104 0.88 17.38 -1.23
N ASN A 105 1.01 17.88 -2.46
CA ASN A 105 1.81 19.07 -2.73
C ASN A 105 1.07 20.36 -2.30
N GLU A 106 1.68 21.54 -2.51
CA GLU A 106 1.08 22.83 -2.17
C GLU A 106 -0.21 23.12 -2.94
N GLU A 107 -0.33 22.61 -4.17
CA GLU A 107 -1.50 22.73 -5.02
C GLU A 107 -2.61 21.71 -4.68
N LYS A 108 -2.46 20.96 -3.58
CA LYS A 108 -3.34 19.84 -3.16
C LYS A 108 -3.44 18.71 -4.20
N GLN A 109 -2.45 18.59 -5.08
CA GLN A 109 -2.36 17.48 -6.00
C GLN A 109 -1.58 16.33 -5.35
N MET A 110 -1.92 15.09 -5.76
CA MET A 110 -1.20 13.91 -5.30
C MET A 110 0.20 13.88 -5.89
N SER A 111 1.19 13.86 -5.02
CA SER A 111 2.60 13.63 -5.32
C SER A 111 3.10 12.42 -4.52
N SER A 112 4.35 12.06 -4.71
CA SER A 112 4.96 10.98 -3.96
C SER A 112 6.46 11.21 -3.77
N VAL A 113 6.97 10.76 -2.64
CA VAL A 113 8.40 10.75 -2.32
C VAL A 113 8.86 9.34 -2.07
N LYS A 114 10.10 9.03 -2.42
CA LYS A 114 10.68 7.69 -2.26
C LYS A 114 11.77 7.71 -1.20
N VAL A 115 11.65 6.84 -0.22
CA VAL A 115 12.66 6.56 0.79
C VAL A 115 13.34 5.25 0.41
N ALA A 116 14.63 5.33 0.07
CA ALA A 116 15.41 4.16 -0.29
C ALA A 116 15.84 3.39 0.96
N SER A 117 15.86 2.05 0.86
CA SER A 117 16.28 1.11 1.92
C SER A 117 15.71 1.48 3.30
N ALA A 118 14.41 1.79 3.32
CA ALA A 118 13.73 2.31 4.50
C ALA A 118 13.79 1.35 5.71
N GLU A 119 13.94 0.05 5.47
CA GLU A 119 14.06 -0.99 6.51
C GLU A 119 15.31 -0.84 7.37
N THR A 120 16.37 -0.25 6.83
CA THR A 120 17.67 -0.11 7.52
C THR A 120 17.74 1.11 8.43
N LEU A 121 16.80 2.03 8.27
CA LEU A 121 16.80 3.31 8.99
C LEU A 121 16.27 3.15 10.42
N THR A 122 16.77 4.00 11.30
CA THR A 122 16.12 4.30 12.60
C THR A 122 14.99 5.31 12.38
N LEU A 123 14.14 5.47 13.40
CA LEU A 123 13.04 6.43 13.33
C LEU A 123 13.52 7.87 13.12
N SER A 124 14.65 8.25 13.72
CA SER A 124 15.21 9.60 13.56
C SER A 124 15.84 9.81 12.17
N GLU A 125 16.53 8.82 11.65
CA GLU A 125 17.08 8.85 10.28
C GLU A 125 15.96 8.95 9.24
N LEU A 126 14.92 8.09 9.38
CA LEU A 126 13.74 8.15 8.51
C LEU A 126 13.05 9.52 8.58
N ALA A 127 12.89 10.08 9.78
CA ALA A 127 12.27 11.41 9.96
C ALA A 127 13.02 12.49 9.21
N SER A 128 14.35 12.47 9.25
CA SER A 128 15.20 13.44 8.53
C SER A 128 15.03 13.29 7.02
N VAL A 129 15.20 12.07 6.50
CA VAL A 129 15.11 11.78 5.06
C VAL A 129 13.71 12.11 4.51
N LEU A 130 12.66 11.60 5.16
CA LEU A 130 11.29 11.79 4.67
C LEU A 130 10.84 13.26 4.74
N ASN A 131 11.19 13.99 5.79
CA ASN A 131 10.84 15.41 5.91
C ASN A 131 11.59 16.27 4.87
N GLU A 132 12.83 15.94 4.56
CA GLU A 132 13.60 16.60 3.50
C GLU A 132 12.99 16.34 2.12
N GLU A 133 12.68 15.08 1.79
CA GLU A 133 12.05 14.71 0.54
C GLU A 133 10.68 15.35 0.36
N ILE A 134 9.87 15.43 1.44
CA ILE A 134 8.57 16.13 1.43
C ILE A 134 8.77 17.62 1.13
N LYS A 135 9.77 18.26 1.75
CA LYS A 135 10.09 19.67 1.52
C LYS A 135 10.51 19.90 0.07
N ASN A 136 11.40 19.06 -0.47
CA ASN A 136 11.88 19.13 -1.85
C ASN A 136 10.74 18.94 -2.86
N SER A 137 9.84 17.98 -2.60
CA SER A 137 8.67 17.74 -3.46
C SER A 137 7.68 18.91 -3.46
N ARG A 138 7.53 19.60 -2.33
CA ARG A 138 6.65 20.78 -2.23
C ARG A 138 7.22 22.00 -2.92
N SER A 139 8.55 22.16 -2.95
CA SER A 139 9.22 23.30 -3.62
C SER A 139 9.29 23.21 -5.15
N GLY A 140 8.54 22.28 -5.77
CA GLY A 140 8.41 22.21 -7.23
C GLY A 140 9.53 21.45 -7.96
N ASN A 141 10.41 20.76 -7.25
CA ASN A 141 11.41 19.88 -7.84
C ASN A 141 10.77 18.54 -8.25
N GLU A 142 9.91 18.59 -9.27
CA GLU A 142 9.21 17.41 -9.77
C GLU A 142 10.18 16.36 -10.30
N SER A 143 9.91 15.09 -9.97
CA SER A 143 10.66 13.96 -10.53
C SER A 143 10.53 13.94 -12.06
N LYS A 144 11.56 13.42 -12.76
CA LYS A 144 11.54 13.25 -14.23
C LYS A 144 10.28 12.53 -14.73
N THR A 145 9.74 11.62 -13.93
CA THR A 145 8.50 10.87 -14.21
C THR A 145 7.26 11.77 -14.27
N MET A 146 7.20 12.84 -13.45
CA MET A 146 6.08 13.80 -13.48
C MET A 146 6.12 14.65 -14.76
N ARG A 147 7.30 15.08 -15.22
CA ARG A 147 7.45 15.80 -16.48
C ARG A 147 7.00 14.98 -17.69
N LEU A 148 7.20 13.67 -17.64
CA LEU A 148 6.77 12.76 -18.69
C LEU A 148 5.24 12.63 -18.79
N LYS A 149 4.49 12.90 -17.70
CA LYS A 149 3.01 12.87 -17.69
C LYS A 149 2.41 13.76 -18.77
N GLY A 150 2.90 15.00 -18.89
CA GLY A 150 2.41 15.96 -19.89
C GLY A 150 2.59 15.43 -21.32
N PHE A 151 3.78 14.91 -21.63
CA PHE A 151 4.06 14.32 -22.93
C PHE A 151 3.20 13.10 -23.21
N LEU A 152 3.09 12.16 -22.26
CA LEU A 152 2.27 10.96 -22.45
C LEU A 152 0.77 11.28 -22.54
N ALA A 153 0.29 12.32 -21.86
CA ALA A 153 -1.08 12.77 -21.93
C ALA A 153 -1.44 13.39 -23.30
N SER A 154 -0.48 14.00 -24.01
CA SER A 154 -0.68 14.61 -25.31
C SER A 154 -0.82 13.59 -26.46
N ILE A 155 -0.47 12.32 -26.21
CA ILE A 155 -0.59 11.26 -27.22
C ILE A 155 -2.07 10.94 -27.44
N PRO A 156 -2.60 11.02 -28.70
CA PRO A 156 -4.02 10.78 -28.95
C PRO A 156 -4.39 9.30 -28.76
N TRP A 157 -5.68 9.07 -28.42
CA TRP A 157 -6.27 7.73 -28.47
C TRP A 157 -6.40 7.28 -29.93
N PRO A 158 -6.12 5.97 -30.26
CA PRO A 158 -5.78 4.84 -29.38
C PRO A 158 -4.28 4.61 -29.15
N PHE A 159 -3.40 5.42 -29.77
CA PHE A 159 -1.93 5.24 -29.72
C PHE A 159 -1.40 5.28 -28.28
N ARG A 160 -1.98 6.12 -27.44
CA ARG A 160 -1.60 6.22 -26.02
C ARG A 160 -1.71 4.86 -25.32
N ASN A 161 -2.81 4.14 -25.50
CA ASN A 161 -3.03 2.83 -24.87
C ASN A 161 -2.03 1.77 -25.37
N TRP A 162 -1.70 1.82 -26.66
CA TRP A 162 -0.73 0.93 -27.26
C TRP A 162 0.69 1.19 -26.74
N ILE A 163 1.09 2.46 -26.65
CA ILE A 163 2.38 2.88 -26.07
C ILE A 163 2.49 2.46 -24.60
N PHE A 164 1.46 2.69 -23.78
CA PHE A 164 1.47 2.22 -22.40
C PHE A 164 1.56 0.70 -22.28
N SER A 165 0.92 -0.03 -23.17
CA SER A 165 1.03 -1.50 -23.22
C SER A 165 2.43 -1.97 -23.56
N LEU A 166 3.10 -1.29 -24.50
CA LEU A 166 4.50 -1.56 -24.84
C LEU A 166 5.43 -1.22 -23.67
N ILE A 167 5.32 -0.03 -23.09
CA ILE A 167 6.09 0.37 -21.93
C ILE A 167 5.97 -0.67 -20.83
N ARG A 168 4.74 -1.06 -20.47
CA ARG A 168 4.49 -2.09 -19.47
C ARG A 168 5.17 -3.42 -19.82
N ARG A 169 5.07 -3.86 -21.08
CA ARG A 169 5.68 -5.11 -21.52
C ARG A 169 7.20 -5.07 -21.40
N PHE A 170 7.81 -3.96 -21.79
CA PHE A 170 9.27 -3.82 -21.73
C PHE A 170 9.77 -3.62 -20.29
N THR A 171 9.16 -2.70 -19.53
CA THR A 171 9.68 -2.34 -18.21
C THR A 171 9.26 -3.33 -17.11
N ILE A 172 8.01 -3.83 -17.13
CA ILE A 172 7.51 -4.73 -16.09
C ILE A 172 7.76 -6.19 -16.45
N SER A 173 7.29 -6.64 -17.63
CA SER A 173 7.38 -8.07 -17.97
C SER A 173 8.80 -8.52 -18.32
N TRP A 174 9.57 -7.68 -19.01
CA TRP A 174 10.94 -8.01 -19.44
C TRP A 174 12.02 -7.41 -18.53
N GLY A 175 11.68 -6.47 -17.66
CA GLY A 175 12.61 -5.83 -16.72
C GLY A 175 13.63 -4.91 -17.36
N LEU A 176 13.32 -4.35 -18.53
CA LEU A 176 14.19 -3.40 -19.21
C LEU A 176 13.94 -2.00 -18.64
N SER A 177 15.00 -1.32 -18.27
CA SER A 177 14.92 0.09 -17.89
C SER A 177 15.13 0.98 -19.12
N ILE A 178 14.41 2.10 -19.18
CA ILE A 178 14.56 3.13 -20.19
C ILE A 178 15.04 4.42 -19.50
N PRO A 179 16.34 4.55 -19.18
CA PRO A 179 16.86 5.65 -18.34
C PRO A 179 16.59 7.03 -18.93
N ALA A 180 16.62 7.15 -20.27
CA ALA A 180 16.33 8.40 -20.96
C ALA A 180 14.94 8.96 -20.66
N LEU A 181 13.96 8.07 -20.40
CA LEU A 181 12.59 8.42 -20.05
C LEU A 181 12.31 8.33 -18.54
N GLY A 182 13.28 7.94 -17.72
CA GLY A 182 13.09 7.69 -16.30
C GLY A 182 12.12 6.55 -16.01
N LEU A 183 11.92 5.62 -16.97
CA LEU A 183 11.00 4.50 -16.85
C LEU A 183 11.74 3.24 -16.42
N SER A 184 11.30 2.67 -15.31
CA SER A 184 11.75 1.39 -14.78
C SER A 184 10.61 0.72 -14.04
N GLY A 185 10.59 -0.61 -13.99
CA GLY A 185 9.69 -1.37 -13.13
C GLY A 185 9.84 -1.03 -11.65
N GLU A 186 11.01 -0.53 -11.24
CA GLU A 186 11.36 -0.16 -9.87
C GLU A 186 11.07 1.32 -9.54
N SER A 187 10.45 2.08 -10.44
CA SER A 187 10.19 3.51 -10.24
C SER A 187 9.32 3.79 -9.00
N PHE A 188 8.44 2.87 -8.61
CA PHE A 188 7.58 2.97 -7.44
C PHE A 188 8.15 2.28 -6.18
N GLY A 189 9.34 1.68 -6.28
CA GLY A 189 9.96 0.94 -5.18
C GLY A 189 9.26 -0.39 -4.86
N SER A 190 9.37 -0.80 -3.61
CA SER A 190 8.85 -2.08 -3.09
C SER A 190 7.40 -2.00 -2.64
N VAL A 191 7.03 -0.86 -2.04
CA VAL A 191 5.70 -0.64 -1.45
C VAL A 191 5.26 0.81 -1.62
N VAL A 192 3.95 1.01 -1.82
CA VAL A 192 3.34 2.34 -1.77
C VAL A 192 2.56 2.48 -0.47
N ILE A 193 2.80 3.56 0.26
CA ILE A 193 2.13 3.88 1.53
C ILE A 193 1.39 5.19 1.36
N THR A 194 0.10 5.18 1.68
CA THR A 194 -0.77 6.35 1.56
C THR A 194 -1.55 6.60 2.84
N ASN A 195 -1.63 7.87 3.25
CA ASN A 195 -2.42 8.30 4.40
C ASN A 195 -3.67 9.05 3.89
N ILE A 196 -4.78 8.32 3.74
CA ILE A 196 -6.05 8.88 3.31
C ILE A 196 -6.82 9.56 4.44
N GLY A 197 -6.46 9.29 5.70
CA GLY A 197 -6.99 10.02 6.85
C GLY A 197 -6.69 11.50 6.79
N SER A 198 -5.58 11.89 6.15
CA SER A 198 -5.23 13.31 5.93
C SER A 198 -6.20 14.04 4.98
N ILE A 199 -6.99 13.31 4.20
CA ILE A 199 -8.03 13.86 3.30
C ILE A 199 -9.45 13.51 3.77
N GLY A 200 -9.59 13.01 5.01
CA GLY A 200 -10.88 12.77 5.66
C GLY A 200 -11.53 11.41 5.36
N LEU A 201 -10.77 10.43 4.89
CA LEU A 201 -11.26 9.08 4.65
C LEU A 201 -10.85 8.13 5.78
N ASP A 202 -11.81 7.37 6.32
CA ASP A 202 -11.57 6.43 7.41
C ASP A 202 -10.99 5.09 6.93
N MET A 203 -11.37 4.65 5.72
CA MET A 203 -10.95 3.38 5.13
C MET A 203 -10.85 3.52 3.61
N GLY A 204 -9.90 2.82 3.00
CA GLY A 204 -9.77 2.76 1.55
C GLY A 204 -9.21 1.42 1.06
N TYR A 205 -9.61 1.06 -0.16
CA TYR A 205 -9.13 -0.13 -0.86
C TYR A 205 -8.39 0.32 -2.12
N PRO A 206 -7.07 0.42 -2.07
CA PRO A 206 -6.28 1.00 -3.14
C PRO A 206 -6.17 0.05 -4.34
N ALA A 207 -5.89 0.62 -5.50
CA ALA A 207 -5.49 -0.16 -6.67
C ALA A 207 -3.99 -0.47 -6.62
N LEU A 208 -3.59 -1.66 -7.08
CA LEU A 208 -2.21 -1.92 -7.47
C LEU A 208 -1.93 -1.21 -8.80
N PHE A 209 -0.73 -0.62 -8.93
CA PHE A 209 -0.36 0.10 -10.15
C PHE A 209 0.04 -0.89 -11.27
N PRO A 210 -0.72 -0.97 -12.38
CA PRO A 210 -0.44 -1.96 -13.45
C PRO A 210 0.90 -1.74 -14.16
N THR A 211 1.49 -0.55 -14.01
CA THR A 211 2.77 -0.14 -14.62
C THR A 211 3.91 -0.12 -13.61
N SER A 212 3.80 -0.89 -12.53
CA SER A 212 4.83 -1.02 -11.50
C SER A 212 5.01 -2.46 -11.05
N ASN A 213 6.12 -2.73 -10.39
CA ASN A 213 6.43 -4.00 -9.74
C ASN A 213 6.05 -4.00 -8.23
N VAL A 214 5.08 -3.19 -7.84
CA VAL A 214 4.63 -3.07 -6.45
C VAL A 214 3.65 -4.19 -6.11
N ALA A 215 4.00 -5.02 -5.13
CA ALA A 215 3.16 -6.11 -4.63
C ALA A 215 2.20 -5.68 -3.51
N LEU A 216 2.46 -4.54 -2.87
CA LEU A 216 1.70 -4.03 -1.73
C LEU A 216 1.43 -2.53 -1.88
N VAL A 217 0.16 -2.14 -1.77
CA VAL A 217 -0.21 -0.75 -1.46
C VAL A 217 -0.86 -0.74 -0.09
N PHE A 218 -0.26 -0.01 0.84
CA PHE A 218 -0.69 0.10 2.22
C PHE A 218 -1.40 1.43 2.48
N VAL A 219 -2.55 1.37 3.15
CA VAL A 219 -3.42 2.52 3.39
C VAL A 219 -3.61 2.75 4.87
N MET A 220 -3.42 3.99 5.30
CA MET A 220 -3.72 4.49 6.63
C MET A 220 -4.98 5.34 6.55
N GLY A 221 -6.04 4.95 7.27
CA GLY A 221 -7.27 5.71 7.42
C GLY A 221 -7.19 6.79 8.49
N GLY A 222 -8.31 7.46 8.73
CA GLY A 222 -8.44 8.45 9.78
C GLY A 222 -8.36 7.85 11.18
N VAL A 223 -7.91 8.65 12.16
CA VAL A 223 -7.95 8.29 13.58
C VAL A 223 -9.20 8.88 14.21
N ALA A 224 -10.03 8.05 14.82
CA ALA A 224 -11.25 8.46 15.49
C ALA A 224 -11.36 7.87 16.90
N LYS A 225 -12.05 8.56 17.81
CA LYS A 225 -12.44 7.98 19.09
C LYS A 225 -13.55 6.97 18.88
N LYS A 226 -13.34 5.72 19.32
CA LYS A 226 -14.36 4.67 19.26
C LYS A 226 -14.50 3.96 20.60
N PRO A 227 -15.70 3.47 20.95
CA PRO A 227 -15.87 2.57 22.09
C PRO A 227 -15.30 1.19 21.71
N VAL A 228 -14.45 0.65 22.57
CA VAL A 228 -13.88 -0.70 22.43
C VAL A 228 -13.95 -1.43 23.75
N VAL A 229 -13.94 -2.76 23.70
CA VAL A 229 -13.92 -3.60 24.89
C VAL A 229 -12.46 -3.90 25.26
N VAL A 230 -12.07 -3.53 26.46
CA VAL A 230 -10.77 -3.85 27.06
C VAL A 230 -11.01 -4.40 28.46
N ASN A 231 -10.59 -5.63 28.74
CA ASN A 231 -10.80 -6.32 30.02
C ASN A 231 -12.29 -6.32 30.46
N ASP A 232 -13.18 -6.68 29.54
CA ASP A 232 -14.65 -6.73 29.70
C ASP A 232 -15.32 -5.38 30.04
N GLN A 233 -14.60 -4.27 29.84
CA GLN A 233 -15.13 -2.92 30.03
C GLN A 233 -15.13 -2.13 28.73
N ILE A 234 -16.18 -1.35 28.50
CA ILE A 234 -16.26 -0.43 27.36
C ILE A 234 -15.43 0.82 27.69
N VAL A 235 -14.38 1.05 26.91
CA VAL A 235 -13.52 2.21 27.04
C VAL A 235 -13.43 2.98 25.73
N ILE A 236 -13.13 4.27 25.79
CA ILE A 236 -12.89 5.09 24.60
C ILE A 236 -11.43 4.98 24.23
N ARG A 237 -11.13 4.56 23.00
CA ARG A 237 -9.78 4.47 22.44
C ARG A 237 -9.66 5.24 21.14
N ARG A 238 -8.43 5.58 20.78
CA ARG A 238 -8.09 6.18 19.48
C ARG A 238 -7.87 5.04 18.48
N MET A 239 -8.81 4.86 17.58
CA MET A 239 -8.79 3.75 16.62
C MET A 239 -8.44 4.26 15.24
N MET A 240 -7.63 3.49 14.52
CA MET A 240 -7.25 3.73 13.13
C MET A 240 -7.56 2.49 12.30
N SER A 241 -8.14 2.70 11.12
CA SER A 241 -8.29 1.65 10.14
C SER A 241 -7.06 1.57 9.25
N LEU A 242 -6.55 0.36 9.04
CA LEU A 242 -5.46 0.07 8.10
C LEU A 242 -5.98 -0.83 7.00
N GLY A 243 -5.63 -0.54 5.76
CA GLY A 243 -5.97 -1.33 4.60
C GLY A 243 -4.74 -1.71 3.79
N ALA A 244 -4.85 -2.80 3.05
CA ALA A 244 -3.81 -3.25 2.13
C ALA A 244 -4.43 -3.86 0.88
N ALA A 245 -3.86 -3.55 -0.29
CA ALA A 245 -4.06 -4.31 -1.51
C ALA A 245 -2.79 -5.10 -1.80
N LEU A 246 -2.93 -6.40 -2.02
CA LEU A 246 -1.85 -7.36 -2.21
C LEU A 246 -1.97 -8.00 -3.60
N ASP A 247 -0.85 -8.28 -4.24
CA ASP A 247 -0.83 -9.03 -5.51
C ASP A 247 -0.95 -10.54 -5.26
N HIS A 248 -2.13 -11.09 -5.51
CA HIS A 248 -2.41 -12.52 -5.28
C HIS A 248 -1.65 -13.49 -6.19
N ARG A 249 -0.90 -12.97 -7.18
CA ARG A 249 0.03 -13.79 -7.96
C ARG A 249 1.30 -14.13 -7.17
N LEU A 250 1.60 -13.38 -6.11
CA LEU A 250 2.79 -13.48 -5.28
C LEU A 250 2.48 -14.02 -3.89
N VAL A 251 1.31 -13.67 -3.35
CA VAL A 251 0.96 -13.92 -1.94
C VAL A 251 -0.50 -14.30 -1.76
N ASP A 252 -0.78 -15.00 -0.67
CA ASP A 252 -2.13 -15.36 -0.22
C ASP A 252 -2.54 -14.57 1.03
N ALA A 253 -3.77 -14.74 1.47
CA ALA A 253 -4.32 -14.05 2.65
C ALA A 253 -3.48 -14.26 3.92
N VAL A 254 -2.82 -15.42 4.07
CA VAL A 254 -1.94 -15.72 5.22
C VAL A 254 -0.79 -14.73 5.34
N HIS A 255 -0.24 -14.27 4.22
CA HIS A 255 0.84 -13.28 4.19
C HIS A 255 0.36 -11.90 4.65
N GLY A 256 -0.85 -11.50 4.23
CA GLY A 256 -1.52 -10.30 4.76
C GLY A 256 -1.78 -10.40 6.26
N GLY A 257 -2.19 -11.58 6.74
CA GLY A 257 -2.36 -11.86 8.17
C GLY A 257 -1.04 -11.69 8.97
N ARG A 258 0.09 -12.20 8.46
CA ARG A 258 1.41 -12.02 9.06
C ARG A 258 1.81 -10.54 9.11
N LEU A 259 1.61 -9.80 8.02
CA LEU A 259 1.85 -8.36 7.95
C LEU A 259 1.10 -7.61 9.06
N PHE A 260 -0.21 -7.78 9.14
CA PHE A 260 -1.02 -7.09 10.14
C PHE A 260 -0.73 -7.55 11.58
N LYS A 261 -0.37 -8.81 11.79
CA LYS A 261 0.08 -9.30 13.09
C LYS A 261 1.34 -8.59 13.55
N TYR A 262 2.34 -8.48 12.69
CA TYR A 262 3.58 -7.75 12.98
C TYR A 262 3.30 -6.27 13.28
N ILE A 263 2.48 -5.60 12.45
CA ILE A 263 2.08 -4.21 12.69
C ILE A 263 1.49 -4.04 14.10
N LYS A 264 0.53 -4.93 14.48
CA LYS A 264 -0.08 -4.89 15.83
C LYS A 264 0.92 -5.08 16.96
N GLN A 265 1.95 -5.89 16.77
CA GLN A 265 3.02 -6.11 17.75
C GLN A 265 3.87 -4.84 17.93
N VAL A 266 4.31 -4.22 16.83
CA VAL A 266 5.16 -3.03 16.87
C VAL A 266 4.39 -1.81 17.39
N VAL A 267 3.11 -1.66 17.06
CA VAL A 267 2.27 -0.56 17.57
C VAL A 267 2.17 -0.58 19.10
N ARG A 268 2.22 -1.77 19.72
CA ARG A 268 2.23 -1.93 21.18
C ARG A 268 3.59 -1.67 21.85
N ASN A 269 4.66 -1.73 21.05
CA ASN A 269 6.02 -1.48 21.52
C ASN A 269 6.81 -0.68 20.46
N PRO A 270 6.48 0.60 20.26
CA PRO A 270 7.05 1.41 19.18
C PRO A 270 8.51 1.80 19.42
N GLU A 271 9.03 1.64 20.63
CA GLU A 271 10.44 1.92 20.99
C GLU A 271 11.43 1.12 20.16
N ILE A 272 11.07 -0.08 19.69
CA ILE A 272 11.93 -0.89 18.83
C ILE A 272 12.28 -0.22 17.49
N LEU A 273 11.55 0.82 17.10
CA LEU A 273 11.80 1.59 15.88
C LEU A 273 12.93 2.61 16.04
N GLU A 274 13.36 2.87 17.26
CA GLU A 274 14.48 3.77 17.55
C GLU A 274 15.83 3.10 17.30
N GLU A 275 15.86 1.79 17.30
CA GLU A 275 17.07 0.99 17.05
C GLU A 275 17.11 0.49 15.60
N LYS A 276 18.33 0.26 15.10
CA LYS A 276 18.50 -0.46 13.84
C LYS A 276 18.05 -1.91 14.01
N PRO A 277 17.42 -2.50 12.99
CA PRO A 277 17.07 -3.89 13.06
C PRO A 277 18.34 -4.75 13.21
N ILE A 278 18.27 -5.75 14.07
CA ILE A 278 19.34 -6.74 14.20
C ILE A 278 19.29 -7.59 12.92
N SER A 279 20.39 -7.58 12.16
CA SER A 279 20.56 -8.33 10.90
C SER A 279 20.61 -9.85 11.15
#